data_7fda477af835dfff96a3452bc94ffba3
#
_entry.id   7fda477af835dfff96a3452bc94ffba3
#
_cell.length_a   1.000
_cell.length_b   1.000
_cell.length_c   1.000
_cell.angle_alpha   90.00
_cell.angle_beta   90.00
_cell.angle_gamma   90.00
#
_symmetry.space_group_name_H-M   'P 1'
#
loop_
_entity.id
_entity.type
_entity.pdbx_description
1 polymer ?
#
loop_
_entity_poly.entity_id
_entity_poly.type
_entity_poly.pdbx_seq_one_letter_code
_entity_poly.pdbx_strand_id
1 'polypeptide(L)'
;MRLSAAILCAFLSFSFIAAPTVEAAQKKPAAVKVVKKKAVKKTVVEKTAKKKVVAASAKKKAKAPKAKAAGKRVAVKSVVRKRASARSSSRKFASSKNYRPRKAIDWATYRSRGPSYAQLIGLKGSSDPLGLSSTAVLAYDMDTNQVLYEKNADQPLPIASITKLMTALVIVESGVNLDDKFTVTREDFVPSSAHSKLRMGMEISRRQALHLALMSSDNRAAHFLARTYPTGKAQFIKEMNIKAALLGMKDSVFYDSIGLNNDNRSSAVDLSYLITGASEYALIRELSTTPEASFRIGKREVISSTTNRLIKDEDWDIELQKTGLTTAAGYCMVMQAHVDGKNVAFIFLDSPNKYARANDAEKLRSYLSRESVVASN
;
A
#
# COMPACT_ATOMS: atom_id res chain seq x y z
N MET A 1 42.58 27.35 -64.86
CA MET A 1 42.16 25.96 -65.15
C MET A 1 40.95 25.65 -64.28
N ARG A 2 39.79 25.49 -64.85
CA ARG A 2 38.49 25.22 -64.20
C ARG A 2 38.24 23.73 -64.33
N LEU A 3 38.00 23.01 -63.21
CA LEU A 3 37.42 21.67 -63.19
C LEU A 3 36.07 21.72 -62.52
N SER A 4 35.05 21.43 -63.29
CA SER A 4 33.67 21.28 -62.90
C SER A 4 33.48 19.89 -62.25
N ALA A 5 32.88 19.84 -61.06
CA ALA A 5 32.42 18.60 -60.43
C ALA A 5 30.94 18.42 -60.76
N ALA A 6 30.63 17.34 -61.46
CA ALA A 6 29.25 16.91 -61.76
C ALA A 6 28.66 16.17 -60.59
N ILE A 7 27.50 16.62 -60.09
CA ILE A 7 26.71 15.95 -59.09
C ILE A 7 25.80 14.91 -59.74
N LEU A 8 26.02 13.63 -59.41
CA LEU A 8 25.20 12.50 -59.86
C LEU A 8 24.06 12.28 -58.88
N CYS A 9 22.85 12.68 -59.21
CA CYS A 9 21.63 12.36 -58.49
C CYS A 9 21.19 10.93 -58.83
N ALA A 10 21.33 10.00 -57.88
CA ALA A 10 20.74 8.67 -57.98
C ALA A 10 19.29 8.70 -57.44
N PHE A 11 18.33 8.56 -58.36
CA PHE A 11 16.92 8.32 -58.00
C PHE A 11 16.74 6.87 -57.53
N LEU A 12 16.45 6.67 -56.26
CA LEU A 12 15.98 5.40 -55.70
C LEU A 12 14.46 5.30 -55.94
N SER A 13 14.09 4.47 -56.91
CA SER A 13 12.70 4.11 -57.17
C SER A 13 12.20 3.14 -56.09
N PHE A 14 11.30 3.58 -55.20
CA PHE A 14 10.58 2.70 -54.29
C PHE A 14 9.47 1.99 -55.05
N SER A 15 9.64 0.69 -55.30
CA SER A 15 8.58 -0.20 -55.79
C SER A 15 7.61 -0.49 -54.66
N PHE A 16 6.39 0.02 -54.79
CA PHE A 16 5.25 -0.38 -53.93
C PHE A 16 4.85 -1.82 -54.27
N ILE A 17 5.11 -2.77 -53.39
CA ILE A 17 4.51 -4.10 -53.46
C ILE A 17 3.14 -4.00 -52.81
N ALA A 18 2.09 -4.07 -53.63
CA ALA A 18 0.71 -4.16 -53.18
C ALA A 18 0.49 -5.52 -52.46
N ALA A 19 0.03 -5.48 -51.22
CA ALA A 19 -0.42 -6.66 -50.49
C ALA A 19 -1.76 -7.16 -51.08
N PRO A 20 -1.99 -8.49 -51.17
CA PRO A 20 -3.25 -9.03 -51.68
C PRO A 20 -4.39 -8.77 -50.67
N THR A 21 -5.47 -8.19 -51.16
CA THR A 21 -6.73 -8.05 -50.46
C THR A 21 -7.36 -9.44 -50.27
N VAL A 22 -7.46 -9.87 -49.01
CA VAL A 22 -8.26 -11.06 -48.62
C VAL A 22 -9.73 -10.66 -48.58
N GLU A 23 -10.47 -11.12 -49.57
CA GLU A 23 -11.89 -10.98 -49.65
C GLU A 23 -12.54 -11.86 -48.57
N ALA A 24 -13.08 -11.24 -47.54
CA ALA A 24 -13.76 -11.91 -46.42
C ALA A 24 -15.15 -12.36 -46.89
N ALA A 25 -15.30 -13.67 -47.19
CA ALA A 25 -16.58 -14.28 -47.42
C ALA A 25 -17.50 -14.16 -46.21
N GLN A 26 -18.54 -13.35 -46.30
CA GLN A 26 -19.62 -13.24 -45.33
C GLN A 26 -20.42 -14.53 -45.26
N LYS A 27 -20.17 -15.40 -44.27
CA LYS A 27 -21.08 -16.46 -43.88
C LYS A 27 -22.19 -15.87 -43.00
N LYS A 28 -23.43 -15.91 -43.50
CA LYS A 28 -24.67 -15.62 -42.75
C LYS A 28 -24.73 -16.50 -41.50
N PRO A 29 -25.10 -15.94 -40.32
CA PRO A 29 -25.30 -16.77 -39.13
C PRO A 29 -26.57 -17.60 -39.26
N ALA A 30 -26.45 -18.92 -39.01
CA ALA A 30 -27.55 -19.87 -38.95
C ALA A 30 -28.48 -19.51 -37.78
N ALA A 31 -29.77 -19.52 -38.05
CA ALA A 31 -30.83 -19.25 -37.09
C ALA A 31 -30.80 -20.26 -35.91
N VAL A 32 -30.53 -19.77 -34.72
CA VAL A 32 -30.68 -20.55 -33.48
C VAL A 32 -32.16 -20.65 -33.15
N LYS A 33 -32.71 -21.88 -33.22
CA LYS A 33 -34.07 -22.21 -32.77
C LYS A 33 -34.18 -21.96 -31.25
N VAL A 34 -34.95 -20.96 -30.88
CA VAL A 34 -35.36 -20.73 -29.50
C VAL A 34 -36.34 -21.84 -29.07
N VAL A 35 -35.88 -22.73 -28.23
CA VAL A 35 -36.75 -23.71 -27.55
C VAL A 35 -37.42 -22.99 -26.37
N LYS A 36 -38.70 -22.70 -26.52
CA LYS A 36 -39.58 -22.20 -25.44
C LYS A 36 -39.71 -23.27 -24.36
N LYS A 37 -39.06 -23.10 -23.22
CA LYS A 37 -39.36 -23.87 -22.01
C LYS A 37 -40.68 -23.40 -21.42
N LYS A 38 -41.63 -24.36 -21.32
CA LYS A 38 -42.95 -24.20 -20.69
C LYS A 38 -42.79 -23.81 -19.22
N ALA A 39 -43.50 -22.76 -18.84
CA ALA A 39 -43.65 -22.36 -17.46
C ALA A 39 -44.46 -23.42 -16.70
N VAL A 40 -43.86 -24.01 -15.67
CA VAL A 40 -44.55 -24.83 -14.68
C VAL A 40 -45.13 -23.90 -13.63
N LYS A 41 -46.45 -23.78 -13.63
CA LYS A 41 -47.22 -23.13 -12.53
C LYS A 41 -47.06 -23.98 -11.27
N LYS A 42 -46.41 -23.47 -10.24
CA LYS A 42 -46.49 -23.97 -8.88
C LYS A 42 -47.64 -23.26 -8.17
N THR A 43 -48.66 -24.03 -7.88
CA THR A 43 -49.82 -23.70 -7.06
C THR A 43 -49.39 -23.40 -5.63
N VAL A 44 -49.78 -22.23 -5.16
CA VAL A 44 -49.67 -21.83 -3.73
C VAL A 44 -50.79 -22.56 -3.00
N VAL A 45 -50.42 -23.41 -2.03
CA VAL A 45 -51.34 -23.93 -1.05
C VAL A 45 -51.14 -23.16 0.24
N GLU A 46 -52.11 -22.30 0.47
CA GLU A 46 -52.32 -21.56 1.70
C GLU A 46 -52.86 -22.54 2.77
N LYS A 47 -52.14 -22.72 3.85
CA LYS A 47 -52.68 -23.36 5.06
C LYS A 47 -52.59 -22.37 6.21
N THR A 48 -53.72 -21.73 6.44
CA THR A 48 -54.08 -21.03 7.68
C THR A 48 -54.15 -22.06 8.82
N ALA A 49 -53.41 -21.82 9.90
CA ALA A 49 -53.66 -22.37 11.23
C ALA A 49 -53.65 -21.30 12.27
N LYS A 50 -54.86 -20.89 12.67
CA LYS A 50 -55.17 -20.15 13.91
C LYS A 50 -54.90 -21.05 15.08
N LYS A 51 -54.19 -20.55 16.13
CA LYS A 51 -54.50 -20.89 17.54
C LYS A 51 -53.76 -19.94 18.48
N LYS A 52 -54.54 -19.14 19.07
CA LYS A 52 -54.90 -18.90 20.47
C LYS A 52 -53.84 -18.20 21.32
N VAL A 53 -54.23 -16.99 21.60
CA VAL A 53 -53.86 -16.13 22.73
C VAL A 53 -54.22 -16.82 24.03
N VAL A 54 -53.29 -16.85 24.99
CA VAL A 54 -53.60 -16.93 26.44
C VAL A 54 -52.76 -15.84 27.11
N ALA A 55 -53.46 -14.86 27.61
CA ALA A 55 -52.98 -13.82 28.51
C ALA A 55 -52.90 -14.39 29.91
N ALA A 56 -51.81 -14.20 30.61
CA ALA A 56 -51.75 -14.30 32.08
C ALA A 56 -51.00 -13.07 32.60
N SER A 57 -51.79 -12.20 33.18
CA SER A 57 -51.36 -11.04 33.97
C SER A 57 -50.88 -11.48 35.35
N ALA A 58 -49.74 -11.00 35.77
CA ALA A 58 -49.41 -10.96 37.20
C ALA A 58 -48.71 -9.64 37.54
N LYS A 59 -49.45 -8.74 38.17
CA LYS A 59 -48.99 -7.55 38.88
C LYS A 59 -48.15 -7.97 40.09
N LYS A 60 -46.95 -7.39 40.26
CA LYS A 60 -46.43 -7.14 41.60
C LYS A 60 -45.75 -5.78 41.67
N LYS A 61 -46.23 -5.04 42.66
CA LYS A 61 -45.96 -3.65 43.02
C LYS A 61 -44.54 -3.45 43.49
N ALA A 62 -43.93 -2.39 42.98
CA ALA A 62 -42.74 -1.79 43.56
C ALA A 62 -43.11 -0.92 44.79
N LYS A 63 -42.32 -1.04 45.84
CA LYS A 63 -42.26 -0.12 46.96
C LYS A 63 -40.97 0.69 46.87
N ALA A 64 -41.12 2.00 46.77
CA ALA A 64 -40.06 2.98 46.99
C ALA A 64 -39.91 3.24 48.51
N PRO A 65 -38.72 3.47 49.03
CA PRO A 65 -38.58 4.13 50.33
C PRO A 65 -38.20 5.59 50.19
N LYS A 66 -38.84 6.35 51.04
CA LYS A 66 -38.83 7.80 51.20
C LYS A 66 -37.46 8.36 51.62
N ALA A 67 -37.14 9.51 51.09
CA ALA A 67 -36.14 10.43 51.59
C ALA A 67 -36.48 10.96 52.99
N LYS A 68 -35.48 11.04 53.86
CA LYS A 68 -35.46 11.88 55.04
C LYS A 68 -34.38 12.94 54.89
N ALA A 69 -34.87 14.16 54.79
CA ALA A 69 -34.03 15.36 54.92
C ALA A 69 -33.75 15.59 56.42
N ALA A 70 -32.52 15.90 56.72
CA ALA A 70 -32.14 16.58 57.95
C ALA A 70 -31.04 17.57 57.66
N GLY A 71 -31.39 18.82 57.62
CA GLY A 71 -30.47 19.92 57.51
C GLY A 71 -29.67 20.16 58.78
N LYS A 72 -28.46 20.63 58.61
CA LYS A 72 -27.75 21.44 59.64
C LYS A 72 -26.91 22.50 58.99
N ARG A 73 -27.09 23.68 59.52
CA ARG A 73 -26.61 25.00 59.13
C ARG A 73 -25.08 25.14 59.24
N VAL A 74 -24.55 25.71 58.25
CA VAL A 74 -23.52 26.75 58.08
C VAL A 74 -22.86 27.30 59.34
N ALA A 75 -21.55 27.32 59.33
CA ALA A 75 -20.73 28.38 59.96
C ALA A 75 -19.61 28.79 59.00
N VAL A 76 -19.74 30.01 58.48
CA VAL A 76 -18.71 30.73 57.76
C VAL A 76 -17.66 31.15 58.76
N LYS A 77 -16.40 30.75 58.60
CA LYS A 77 -15.25 31.41 59.26
C LYS A 77 -14.20 31.76 58.19
N SER A 78 -14.05 33.02 57.99
CA SER A 78 -12.93 33.67 57.31
C SER A 78 -11.58 33.24 57.91
N VAL A 79 -10.65 32.81 57.10
CA VAL A 79 -9.28 32.55 57.50
C VAL A 79 -8.32 33.21 56.50
N VAL A 80 -7.73 34.22 57.02
CA VAL A 80 -6.46 34.91 56.81
C VAL A 80 -5.47 34.17 55.88
N ARG A 81 -5.04 34.88 54.84
CA ARG A 81 -3.85 34.62 54.03
C ARG A 81 -2.61 34.48 54.89
N LYS A 82 -1.98 33.33 54.89
CA LYS A 82 -0.56 33.16 55.19
C LYS A 82 0.16 32.69 53.94
N ARG A 83 1.07 33.53 53.41
CA ARG A 83 2.07 33.14 52.43
C ARG A 83 2.93 32.05 53.06
N ALA A 84 2.92 30.85 52.44
CA ALA A 84 3.89 29.80 52.73
C ALA A 84 4.80 29.65 51.50
N SER A 85 6.09 29.78 51.76
CA SER A 85 7.23 29.62 50.89
C SER A 85 7.17 28.27 50.14
N ALA A 86 7.43 28.34 48.84
CA ALA A 86 7.63 27.16 47.98
C ALA A 86 8.83 26.35 48.48
N ARG A 87 8.59 25.26 49.18
CA ARG A 87 9.56 24.16 49.33
C ARG A 87 9.48 23.28 48.12
N SER A 88 10.54 23.31 47.28
CA SER A 88 10.83 22.32 46.26
C SER A 88 10.74 20.90 46.84
N SER A 89 9.65 20.21 46.59
CA SER A 89 9.57 18.78 46.86
C SER A 89 10.16 18.05 45.64
N SER A 90 11.44 17.70 45.77
CA SER A 90 12.05 16.71 44.90
C SER A 90 11.29 15.39 45.05
N ARG A 91 10.33 15.12 44.17
CA ARG A 91 9.75 13.80 44.02
C ARG A 91 10.86 12.85 43.61
N LYS A 92 11.34 12.04 44.53
CA LYS A 92 12.15 10.87 44.24
C LYS A 92 11.27 9.95 43.37
N PHE A 93 11.55 9.93 42.08
CA PHE A 93 11.03 8.90 41.17
C PHE A 93 11.56 7.56 41.73
N ALA A 94 10.67 6.72 42.21
CA ALA A 94 10.99 5.33 42.53
C ALA A 94 11.55 4.71 41.25
N SER A 95 12.84 4.35 41.25
CA SER A 95 13.47 3.64 40.18
C SER A 95 12.78 2.29 40.03
N SER A 96 12.00 2.12 38.95
CA SER A 96 11.48 0.82 38.57
C SER A 96 12.68 -0.10 38.33
N LYS A 97 12.86 -1.09 39.20
CA LYS A 97 13.93 -2.10 39.14
C LYS A 97 13.90 -2.98 37.89
N ASN A 98 13.00 -2.73 36.93
CA ASN A 98 12.82 -3.51 35.70
C ASN A 98 13.10 -2.73 34.41
N TYR A 99 13.69 -1.55 34.47
CA TYR A 99 14.20 -0.91 33.27
C TYR A 99 15.50 -1.64 32.84
N ARG A 100 15.36 -2.65 31.99
CA ARG A 100 16.49 -3.14 31.17
C ARG A 100 16.70 -2.08 30.10
N PRO A 101 17.86 -1.37 30.09
CA PRO A 101 18.16 -0.47 28.99
C PRO A 101 18.11 -1.32 27.71
N ARG A 102 17.32 -0.88 26.71
CA ARG A 102 17.39 -1.46 25.39
C ARG A 102 18.85 -1.44 25.00
N LYS A 103 19.45 -2.61 24.76
CA LYS A 103 20.82 -2.71 24.24
C LYS A 103 20.96 -1.67 23.16
N ALA A 104 21.93 -0.78 23.34
CA ALA A 104 22.28 0.16 22.29
C ALA A 104 22.44 -0.65 21.00
N ILE A 105 21.72 -0.24 19.95
CA ILE A 105 21.82 -0.92 18.65
C ILE A 105 23.28 -0.74 18.26
N ASP A 106 24.04 -1.83 18.27
CA ASP A 106 25.38 -1.84 17.73
C ASP A 106 25.29 -1.58 16.23
N TRP A 107 25.52 -0.37 15.82
CA TRP A 107 25.49 0.08 14.43
C TRP A 107 26.52 -0.66 13.58
N ALA A 108 27.55 -1.28 14.19
CA ALA A 108 28.53 -2.11 13.50
C ALA A 108 27.90 -3.44 13.07
N THR A 109 27.03 -4.06 13.89
CA THR A 109 26.32 -5.29 13.51
C THR A 109 25.18 -5.04 12.51
N TYR A 110 24.67 -3.79 12.44
CA TYR A 110 23.70 -3.40 11.40
C TYR A 110 24.35 -3.29 10.00
N ARG A 111 25.68 -3.18 9.93
CA ARG A 111 26.46 -3.20 8.68
C ARG A 111 26.67 -4.58 8.09
N SER A 112 26.24 -5.66 8.76
CA SER A 112 26.46 -7.03 8.29
C SER A 112 25.40 -7.57 7.33
N ARG A 113 24.49 -6.74 6.82
CA ARG A 113 23.77 -7.07 5.60
C ARG A 113 24.78 -6.95 4.45
N GLY A 114 24.92 -7.97 3.63
CA GLY A 114 25.77 -7.90 2.43
C GLY A 114 25.40 -6.68 1.56
N PRO A 115 26.20 -6.36 0.55
CA PRO A 115 25.96 -5.23 -0.34
C PRO A 115 24.59 -5.35 -1.02
N SER A 116 23.90 -4.22 -1.22
CA SER A 116 22.70 -4.19 -2.05
C SER A 116 23.05 -4.41 -3.52
N TYR A 117 22.06 -4.75 -4.34
CA TYR A 117 22.27 -4.91 -5.78
C TYR A 117 22.84 -3.63 -6.42
N ALA A 118 22.32 -2.46 -6.05
CA ALA A 118 22.82 -1.18 -6.55
C ALA A 118 24.29 -0.90 -6.16
N GLN A 119 24.73 -1.37 -4.99
CA GLN A 119 26.14 -1.31 -4.61
C GLN A 119 26.99 -2.23 -5.49
N LEU A 120 26.51 -3.45 -5.77
CA LEU A 120 27.22 -4.42 -6.60
C LEU A 120 27.44 -3.94 -8.04
N ILE A 121 26.49 -3.20 -8.59
CA ILE A 121 26.58 -2.64 -9.95
C ILE A 121 27.17 -1.21 -10.00
N GLY A 122 27.69 -0.71 -8.87
CA GLY A 122 28.42 0.57 -8.82
C GLY A 122 27.55 1.84 -8.86
N LEU A 123 26.24 1.73 -8.71
CA LEU A 123 25.33 2.91 -8.73
C LEU A 123 25.41 3.74 -7.45
N LYS A 124 25.87 3.19 -6.34
CA LYS A 124 25.94 3.92 -5.08
C LYS A 124 27.09 4.91 -5.09
N GLY A 125 26.81 6.15 -4.76
CA GLY A 125 27.81 7.23 -4.72
C GLY A 125 27.74 8.19 -5.89
N SER A 126 26.72 8.07 -6.77
CA SER A 126 26.44 9.13 -7.73
C SER A 126 26.20 10.46 -6.99
N SER A 127 26.87 11.52 -7.42
CA SER A 127 26.69 12.85 -6.86
C SER A 127 25.25 13.32 -7.11
N ASP A 128 24.67 13.97 -6.11
CA ASP A 128 23.39 14.63 -6.28
C ASP A 128 23.36 15.92 -5.45
N PRO A 129 22.74 17.00 -5.98
CA PRO A 129 22.76 18.32 -5.34
C PRO A 129 22.04 18.35 -3.99
N LEU A 130 21.10 17.44 -3.73
CA LEU A 130 20.37 17.37 -2.46
C LEU A 130 21.03 16.45 -1.43
N GLY A 131 22.07 15.70 -1.80
CA GLY A 131 22.75 14.75 -0.94
C GLY A 131 21.79 13.68 -0.41
N LEU A 132 20.93 13.13 -1.28
CA LEU A 132 19.97 12.08 -0.94
C LEU A 132 20.70 10.75 -0.76
N SER A 133 20.32 10.00 0.27
CA SER A 133 20.93 8.73 0.64
C SER A 133 20.43 7.56 -0.20
N SER A 134 19.24 7.69 -0.80
CA SER A 134 18.66 6.70 -1.71
C SER A 134 19.45 6.66 -3.01
N THR A 135 19.67 5.46 -3.54
CA THR A 135 20.47 5.26 -4.77
C THR A 135 19.71 5.67 -6.02
N ALA A 136 18.41 5.36 -6.10
CA ALA A 136 17.55 5.86 -7.15
C ALA A 136 16.37 6.63 -6.54
N VAL A 137 16.04 7.78 -7.13
CA VAL A 137 14.98 8.69 -6.67
C VAL A 137 14.25 9.26 -7.86
N LEU A 138 12.94 9.41 -7.72
CA LEU A 138 12.10 10.17 -8.65
C LEU A 138 11.05 10.96 -7.85
N ALA A 139 10.87 12.23 -8.17
CA ALA A 139 9.68 13.01 -7.86
C ALA A 139 9.01 13.40 -9.18
N TYR A 140 7.74 13.06 -9.31
CA TYR A 140 6.99 13.18 -10.53
C TYR A 140 5.63 13.81 -10.25
N ASP A 141 5.33 14.92 -10.91
CA ASP A 141 4.03 15.58 -10.84
C ASP A 141 3.02 14.78 -11.67
N MET A 142 2.05 14.19 -10.99
CA MET A 142 1.07 13.28 -11.59
C MET A 142 0.00 14.02 -12.41
N ASP A 143 -0.21 15.32 -12.15
CA ASP A 143 -1.21 16.11 -12.85
C ASP A 143 -0.64 16.68 -14.16
N THR A 144 0.62 17.10 -14.16
CA THR A 144 1.29 17.71 -15.30
C THR A 144 2.17 16.76 -16.10
N ASN A 145 2.44 15.56 -15.56
CA ASN A 145 3.37 14.58 -16.11
C ASN A 145 4.83 15.07 -16.16
N GLN A 146 5.21 15.99 -15.28
CA GLN A 146 6.56 16.53 -15.22
C GLN A 146 7.44 15.79 -14.22
N VAL A 147 8.68 15.51 -14.60
CA VAL A 147 9.74 15.11 -13.68
C VAL A 147 10.19 16.34 -12.92
N LEU A 148 9.99 16.32 -11.59
CA LEU A 148 10.39 17.41 -10.69
C LEU A 148 11.80 17.22 -10.13
N TYR A 149 12.21 15.96 -9.98
CA TYR A 149 13.55 15.58 -9.55
C TYR A 149 13.83 14.13 -9.92
N GLU A 150 15.06 13.84 -10.34
CA GLU A 150 15.48 12.48 -10.67
C GLU A 150 16.93 12.19 -10.28
N LYS A 151 17.19 10.93 -9.93
CA LYS A 151 18.51 10.39 -9.67
C LYS A 151 18.49 8.89 -9.99
N ASN A 152 19.25 8.42 -10.99
CA ASN A 152 19.28 7.03 -11.43
C ASN A 152 17.86 6.43 -11.64
N ALA A 153 16.91 7.23 -12.11
CA ALA A 153 15.49 6.89 -12.10
C ALA A 153 15.11 5.80 -13.11
N ASP A 154 15.91 5.62 -14.14
CA ASP A 154 15.76 4.64 -15.22
C ASP A 154 16.34 3.26 -14.89
N GLN A 155 17.09 3.12 -13.77
CA GLN A 155 17.80 1.89 -13.44
C GLN A 155 16.88 0.85 -12.81
N PRO A 156 16.75 -0.37 -13.40
CA PRO A 156 15.96 -1.45 -12.80
C PRO A 156 16.63 -2.01 -11.55
N LEU A 157 16.04 -1.81 -10.39
CA LEU A 157 16.51 -2.29 -9.11
C LEU A 157 15.53 -3.29 -8.49
N PRO A 158 15.97 -4.19 -7.61
CA PRO A 158 15.08 -4.98 -6.78
C PRO A 158 14.20 -4.05 -5.94
N ILE A 159 12.88 -4.29 -5.92
CA ILE A 159 11.90 -3.39 -5.30
C ILE A 159 11.30 -3.91 -4.00
N ALA A 160 11.69 -5.12 -3.60
CA ALA A 160 11.16 -5.75 -2.40
C ALA A 160 9.61 -5.68 -2.35
N SER A 161 9.06 -5.38 -1.18
CA SER A 161 7.60 -5.33 -0.94
C SER A 161 6.85 -4.20 -1.65
N ILE A 162 7.50 -3.35 -2.44
CA ILE A 162 6.76 -2.46 -3.36
C ILE A 162 5.93 -3.31 -4.34
N THR A 163 6.40 -4.51 -4.68
CA THR A 163 5.67 -5.56 -5.43
C THR A 163 4.20 -5.71 -4.98
N LYS A 164 3.91 -5.54 -3.68
CA LYS A 164 2.54 -5.70 -3.15
C LYS A 164 1.56 -4.64 -3.64
N LEU A 165 2.06 -3.52 -4.17
CA LEU A 165 1.20 -2.53 -4.82
C LEU A 165 0.66 -3.09 -6.14
N MET A 166 1.52 -3.74 -6.96
CA MET A 166 1.08 -4.48 -8.16
C MET A 166 0.13 -5.62 -7.80
N THR A 167 0.43 -6.37 -6.73
CA THR A 167 -0.47 -7.43 -6.22
C THR A 167 -1.85 -6.88 -5.89
N ALA A 168 -1.91 -5.72 -5.20
CA ALA A 168 -3.16 -5.06 -4.85
C ALA A 168 -3.94 -4.61 -6.10
N LEU A 169 -3.25 -4.00 -7.05
CA LEU A 169 -3.84 -3.50 -8.28
C LEU A 169 -4.50 -4.64 -9.08
N VAL A 170 -3.78 -5.75 -9.29
CA VAL A 170 -4.34 -6.93 -10.00
C VAL A 170 -5.55 -7.52 -9.27
N ILE A 171 -5.53 -7.62 -7.93
CA ILE A 171 -6.66 -8.11 -7.14
C ILE A 171 -7.88 -7.19 -7.28
N VAL A 172 -7.69 -5.88 -7.18
CA VAL A 172 -8.81 -4.93 -7.22
C VAL A 172 -9.42 -4.86 -8.61
N GLU A 173 -8.59 -4.83 -9.65
CA GLU A 173 -9.05 -4.79 -11.04
C GLU A 173 -9.72 -6.08 -11.53
N SER A 174 -9.34 -7.22 -10.97
CA SER A 174 -9.92 -8.51 -11.39
C SER A 174 -11.39 -8.68 -11.05
N GLY A 175 -11.97 -7.80 -10.22
CA GLY A 175 -13.37 -7.88 -9.81
C GLY A 175 -13.70 -9.07 -8.91
N VAL A 176 -12.70 -9.78 -8.37
CA VAL A 176 -12.94 -10.86 -7.41
C VAL A 176 -13.65 -10.33 -6.16
N ASN A 177 -14.59 -11.12 -5.63
CA ASN A 177 -15.27 -10.73 -4.41
C ASN A 177 -14.27 -10.66 -3.24
N LEU A 178 -14.07 -9.45 -2.71
CA LEU A 178 -13.11 -9.18 -1.63
C LEU A 178 -13.59 -9.69 -0.26
N ASP A 179 -14.87 -9.97 -0.11
CA ASP A 179 -15.45 -10.45 1.14
C ASP A 179 -15.47 -11.98 1.22
N ASP A 180 -15.12 -12.70 0.11
CA ASP A 180 -14.87 -14.12 0.14
C ASP A 180 -13.77 -14.48 1.12
N LYS A 181 -14.07 -15.46 1.98
CA LYS A 181 -13.16 -15.95 3.01
C LYS A 181 -12.52 -17.26 2.63
N PHE A 182 -11.25 -17.39 2.95
CA PHE A 182 -10.46 -18.61 2.77
C PHE A 182 -9.64 -18.90 4.00
N THR A 183 -9.34 -20.16 4.21
CA THR A 183 -8.47 -20.59 5.29
C THR A 183 -7.01 -20.35 4.94
N VAL A 184 -6.25 -19.80 5.86
CA VAL A 184 -4.78 -19.70 5.79
C VAL A 184 -4.20 -21.11 5.94
N THR A 185 -3.50 -21.59 4.93
CA THR A 185 -2.93 -22.94 4.87
C THR A 185 -1.41 -22.92 5.02
N ARG A 186 -0.80 -24.11 5.03
CA ARG A 186 0.67 -24.25 5.05
C ARG A 186 1.33 -23.61 3.81
N GLU A 187 0.62 -23.58 2.69
CA GLU A 187 1.11 -22.99 1.44
C GLU A 187 1.34 -21.46 1.56
N ASP A 188 0.62 -20.79 2.48
CA ASP A 188 0.78 -19.36 2.70
C ASP A 188 2.02 -19.00 3.53
N PHE A 189 2.75 -20.01 4.01
CA PHE A 189 3.99 -19.82 4.76
C PHE A 189 5.15 -19.62 3.80
N VAL A 190 5.66 -18.41 3.80
CA VAL A 190 6.82 -18.02 2.98
C VAL A 190 8.03 -17.84 3.89
N PRO A 191 9.23 -18.31 3.47
CA PRO A 191 10.46 -18.07 4.23
C PRO A 191 10.75 -16.57 4.29
N SER A 192 10.60 -16.00 5.47
CA SER A 192 10.81 -14.56 5.66
C SER A 192 11.15 -14.28 7.12
N SER A 193 12.06 -13.34 7.36
CA SER A 193 12.34 -12.80 8.70
C SER A 193 11.22 -11.90 9.23
N ALA A 194 10.31 -11.45 8.36
CA ALA A 194 9.16 -10.65 8.76
C ALA A 194 8.07 -11.52 9.38
N HIS A 195 7.64 -11.15 10.59
CA HIS A 195 6.58 -11.87 11.29
C HIS A 195 5.20 -11.50 10.71
N SER A 196 4.48 -12.52 10.20
CA SER A 196 3.08 -12.38 9.84
C SER A 196 2.18 -12.50 11.06
N LYS A 197 1.13 -11.70 11.11
CA LYS A 197 0.04 -11.81 12.10
C LYS A 197 -0.89 -13.00 11.80
N LEU A 198 -0.93 -13.48 10.57
CA LEU A 198 -1.75 -14.60 10.15
C LEU A 198 -1.15 -15.92 10.61
N ARG A 199 -1.99 -16.84 11.07
CA ARG A 199 -1.61 -18.20 11.49
C ARG A 199 -2.40 -19.22 10.70
N MET A 200 -1.85 -20.42 10.56
CA MET A 200 -2.53 -21.56 9.95
C MET A 200 -3.89 -21.82 10.62
N GLY A 201 -4.91 -22.11 9.83
CA GLY A 201 -6.27 -22.35 10.26
C GLY A 201 -7.11 -21.09 10.51
N MET A 202 -6.53 -19.88 10.39
CA MET A 202 -7.32 -18.64 10.39
C MET A 202 -8.11 -18.52 9.11
N GLU A 203 -9.37 -18.11 9.22
CA GLU A 203 -10.22 -17.76 8.09
C GLU A 203 -10.25 -16.24 7.93
N ILE A 204 -9.82 -15.74 6.78
CA ILE A 204 -9.74 -14.29 6.48
C ILE A 204 -10.36 -13.99 5.12
N SER A 205 -10.89 -12.78 4.97
CA SER A 205 -11.33 -12.31 3.66
C SER A 205 -10.16 -11.79 2.81
N ARG A 206 -10.36 -11.73 1.47
CA ARG A 206 -9.39 -11.07 0.59
C ARG A 206 -9.19 -9.60 0.96
N ARG A 207 -10.25 -8.89 1.39
CA ARG A 207 -10.16 -7.50 1.89
C ARG A 207 -9.24 -7.38 3.09
N GLN A 208 -9.36 -8.27 4.09
CA GLN A 208 -8.48 -8.28 5.26
C GLN A 208 -7.04 -8.59 4.86
N ALA A 209 -6.83 -9.54 3.95
CA ALA A 209 -5.49 -9.87 3.45
C ALA A 209 -4.89 -8.69 2.66
N LEU A 210 -5.68 -8.02 1.81
CA LEU A 210 -5.26 -6.83 1.06
C LEU A 210 -4.83 -5.70 2.01
N HIS A 211 -5.61 -5.44 3.05
CA HIS A 211 -5.29 -4.43 4.06
C HIS A 211 -3.96 -4.74 4.77
N LEU A 212 -3.78 -5.97 5.25
CA LEU A 212 -2.53 -6.39 5.89
C LEU A 212 -1.32 -6.31 4.94
N ALA A 213 -1.50 -6.66 3.67
CA ALA A 213 -0.44 -6.61 2.66
C ALA A 213 0.00 -5.16 2.35
N LEU A 214 -0.94 -4.23 2.23
CA LEU A 214 -0.66 -2.82 1.91
C LEU A 214 -0.14 -2.04 3.13
N MET A 215 -0.88 -2.03 4.23
CA MET A 215 -0.57 -1.24 5.42
C MET A 215 0.70 -1.75 6.13
N SER A 216 0.71 -3.02 6.53
CA SER A 216 1.79 -3.59 7.34
C SER A 216 2.78 -4.44 6.57
N SER A 217 2.60 -4.53 5.25
CA SER A 217 3.50 -5.30 4.36
C SER A 217 3.55 -6.79 4.70
N ASP A 218 2.45 -7.39 5.18
CA ASP A 218 2.41 -8.79 5.58
C ASP A 218 2.63 -9.72 4.37
N ASN A 219 3.70 -10.51 4.41
CA ASN A 219 4.10 -11.39 3.31
C ASN A 219 3.12 -12.54 3.11
N ARG A 220 2.60 -13.09 4.20
CA ARG A 220 1.64 -14.22 4.13
C ARG A 220 0.33 -13.75 3.54
N ALA A 221 -0.13 -12.55 3.91
CA ALA A 221 -1.32 -11.96 3.34
C ALA A 221 -1.21 -11.75 1.82
N ALA A 222 -0.08 -11.23 1.33
CA ALA A 222 0.15 -11.05 -0.09
C ALA A 222 0.27 -12.39 -0.85
N HIS A 223 0.91 -13.40 -0.26
CA HIS A 223 0.93 -14.74 -0.84
C HIS A 223 -0.46 -15.38 -0.89
N PHE A 224 -1.23 -15.25 0.19
CA PHE A 224 -2.61 -15.71 0.29
C PHE A 224 -3.49 -15.12 -0.83
N LEU A 225 -3.36 -13.83 -1.15
CA LEU A 225 -4.09 -13.20 -2.25
C LEU A 225 -3.80 -13.89 -3.60
N ALA A 226 -2.53 -14.14 -3.90
CA ALA A 226 -2.14 -14.81 -5.14
C ALA A 226 -2.59 -16.28 -5.15
N ARG A 227 -2.50 -17.01 -4.03
CA ARG A 227 -2.96 -18.40 -3.94
C ARG A 227 -4.46 -18.54 -4.12
N THR A 228 -5.23 -17.64 -3.52
CA THR A 228 -6.70 -17.65 -3.60
C THR A 228 -7.26 -16.95 -4.84
N TYR A 229 -6.41 -16.52 -5.75
CA TYR A 229 -6.84 -16.01 -7.04
C TYR A 229 -7.53 -17.12 -7.86
N PRO A 230 -8.62 -16.84 -8.58
CA PRO A 230 -9.44 -17.89 -9.21
C PRO A 230 -8.67 -18.86 -10.12
N THR A 231 -7.67 -18.35 -10.83
CA THR A 231 -6.84 -19.13 -11.76
C THR A 231 -5.51 -19.59 -11.14
N GLY A 232 -5.34 -19.39 -9.84
CA GLY A 232 -4.19 -19.81 -9.06
C GLY A 232 -2.97 -18.89 -9.17
N LYS A 233 -1.98 -19.16 -8.31
CA LYS A 233 -0.79 -18.32 -8.14
C LYS A 233 0.02 -18.13 -9.42
N ALA A 234 0.21 -19.21 -10.21
CA ALA A 234 1.05 -19.12 -11.39
C ALA A 234 0.46 -18.16 -12.45
N GLN A 235 -0.87 -18.21 -12.64
CA GLN A 235 -1.55 -17.27 -13.52
C GLN A 235 -1.55 -15.85 -12.93
N PHE A 236 -1.73 -15.72 -11.61
CA PHE A 236 -1.65 -14.41 -10.95
C PHE A 236 -0.34 -13.66 -11.24
N ILE A 237 0.80 -14.36 -11.21
CA ILE A 237 2.10 -13.74 -11.56
C ILE A 237 2.15 -13.32 -13.04
N LYS A 238 1.52 -14.09 -13.94
CA LYS A 238 1.40 -13.66 -15.34
C LYS A 238 0.56 -12.39 -15.46
N GLU A 239 -0.56 -12.31 -14.74
CA GLU A 239 -1.41 -11.11 -14.70
C GLU A 239 -0.64 -9.87 -14.20
N MET A 240 0.23 -10.03 -13.18
CA MET A 240 1.10 -8.94 -12.72
C MET A 240 2.01 -8.42 -13.84
N ASN A 241 2.60 -9.31 -14.64
CA ASN A 241 3.47 -8.90 -15.76
C ASN A 241 2.68 -8.35 -16.94
N ILE A 242 1.49 -8.88 -17.23
CA ILE A 242 0.57 -8.31 -18.22
C ILE A 242 0.17 -6.89 -17.80
N LYS A 243 -0.20 -6.70 -16.52
CA LYS A 243 -0.53 -5.37 -15.98
C LYS A 243 0.66 -4.40 -16.09
N ALA A 244 1.87 -4.85 -15.77
CA ALA A 244 3.06 -4.03 -15.94
C ALA A 244 3.23 -3.56 -17.41
N ALA A 245 3.07 -4.46 -18.37
CA ALA A 245 3.14 -4.13 -19.78
C ALA A 245 2.03 -3.14 -20.20
N LEU A 246 0.79 -3.32 -19.71
CA LEU A 246 -0.33 -2.41 -19.98
C LEU A 246 -0.12 -1.01 -19.40
N LEU A 247 0.56 -0.90 -18.26
CA LEU A 247 0.94 0.38 -17.66
C LEU A 247 2.16 1.03 -18.34
N GLY A 248 2.82 0.33 -19.26
CA GLY A 248 4.04 0.83 -19.91
C GLY A 248 5.32 0.65 -19.11
N MET A 249 5.31 -0.20 -18.07
CA MET A 249 6.44 -0.50 -17.19
C MET A 249 7.45 -1.43 -17.89
N LYS A 250 8.31 -0.87 -18.76
CA LYS A 250 9.19 -1.62 -19.67
C LYS A 250 10.36 -2.29 -18.96
N ASP A 251 10.79 -1.72 -17.83
CA ASP A 251 11.94 -2.18 -17.04
C ASP A 251 11.52 -2.97 -15.80
N SER A 252 10.27 -3.45 -15.80
CA SER A 252 9.67 -4.14 -14.65
C SER A 252 9.39 -5.60 -14.94
N VAL A 253 9.67 -6.46 -13.97
CA VAL A 253 9.36 -7.88 -14.02
C VAL A 253 8.99 -8.40 -12.63
N PHE A 254 8.00 -9.29 -12.57
CA PHE A 254 7.49 -9.89 -11.34
C PHE A 254 7.57 -11.41 -11.41
N TYR A 255 8.16 -12.03 -10.40
CA TYR A 255 8.30 -13.49 -10.22
C TYR A 255 7.52 -14.00 -9.00
N ASP A 256 7.17 -13.13 -8.08
CA ASP A 256 6.31 -13.44 -6.95
C ASP A 256 5.39 -12.27 -6.60
N SER A 257 4.39 -12.51 -5.77
CA SER A 257 3.39 -11.52 -5.34
C SER A 257 3.79 -10.73 -4.09
N ILE A 258 4.98 -10.99 -3.53
CA ILE A 258 5.38 -10.49 -2.20
C ILE A 258 6.64 -9.63 -2.21
N GLY A 259 7.50 -9.81 -3.22
CA GLY A 259 8.77 -9.11 -3.37
C GLY A 259 9.90 -9.71 -2.53
N LEU A 260 9.87 -11.02 -2.29
CA LEU A 260 11.00 -11.74 -1.68
C LEU A 260 11.97 -12.28 -2.72
N ASN A 261 11.51 -12.52 -3.94
CA ASN A 261 12.39 -12.79 -5.06
C ASN A 261 13.10 -11.48 -5.48
N ASN A 262 14.44 -11.48 -5.43
CA ASN A 262 15.23 -10.31 -5.79
C ASN A 262 15.19 -9.96 -7.30
N ASP A 263 14.64 -10.86 -8.11
CA ASP A 263 14.40 -10.63 -9.52
C ASP A 263 13.08 -9.87 -9.78
N ASN A 264 12.25 -9.65 -8.76
CA ASN A 264 11.22 -8.62 -8.83
C ASN A 264 11.91 -7.26 -8.91
N ARG A 265 11.98 -6.69 -10.11
CA ARG A 265 12.70 -5.44 -10.41
C ARG A 265 11.79 -4.45 -11.09
N SER A 266 12.12 -3.18 -10.89
CA SER A 266 11.47 -2.04 -11.54
C SER A 266 12.40 -0.84 -11.49
N SER A 267 12.27 0.08 -12.45
CA SER A 267 12.88 1.40 -12.38
C SER A 267 11.98 2.36 -11.58
N ALA A 268 12.53 3.48 -11.11
CA ALA A 268 11.72 4.50 -10.45
C ALA A 268 10.70 5.12 -11.43
N VAL A 269 11.06 5.24 -12.71
CA VAL A 269 10.15 5.68 -13.77
C VAL A 269 8.96 4.72 -13.89
N ASP A 270 9.19 3.42 -13.99
CA ASP A 270 8.11 2.43 -14.09
C ASP A 270 7.21 2.43 -12.83
N LEU A 271 7.80 2.64 -11.65
CA LEU A 271 7.03 2.72 -10.42
C LEU A 271 6.12 3.95 -10.36
N SER A 272 6.44 5.05 -11.06
CA SER A 272 5.50 6.18 -11.18
C SER A 272 4.23 5.78 -11.92
N TYR A 273 4.33 4.98 -12.98
CA TYR A 273 3.16 4.43 -13.68
C TYR A 273 2.34 3.50 -12.79
N LEU A 274 3.01 2.66 -11.97
CA LEU A 274 2.31 1.81 -11.02
C LEU A 274 1.58 2.62 -9.95
N ILE A 275 2.18 3.70 -9.43
CA ILE A 275 1.53 4.60 -8.47
C ILE A 275 0.31 5.23 -9.12
N THR A 276 0.45 5.78 -10.33
CA THR A 276 -0.65 6.41 -11.08
C THR A 276 -1.81 5.43 -11.25
N GLY A 277 -1.57 4.22 -11.78
CA GLY A 277 -2.63 3.23 -11.96
C GLY A 277 -3.26 2.75 -10.64
N ALA A 278 -2.46 2.61 -9.58
CA ALA A 278 -2.98 2.18 -8.27
C ALA A 278 -3.77 3.28 -7.57
N SER A 279 -3.42 4.55 -7.78
CA SER A 279 -4.07 5.70 -7.16
C SER A 279 -5.49 5.97 -7.69
N GLU A 280 -5.87 5.40 -8.81
CA GLU A 280 -7.24 5.47 -9.33
C GLU A 280 -8.24 4.73 -8.40
N TYR A 281 -7.74 3.76 -7.61
CA TYR A 281 -8.56 2.94 -6.74
C TYR A 281 -8.59 3.46 -5.30
N ALA A 282 -9.71 4.09 -4.90
CA ALA A 282 -9.91 4.61 -3.54
C ALA A 282 -9.61 3.57 -2.46
N LEU A 283 -9.95 2.29 -2.71
CA LEU A 283 -9.66 1.19 -1.78
C LEU A 283 -8.16 1.00 -1.56
N ILE A 284 -7.33 1.09 -2.61
CA ILE A 284 -5.87 0.95 -2.48
C ILE A 284 -5.31 2.13 -1.69
N ARG A 285 -5.77 3.36 -1.95
CA ARG A 285 -5.37 4.55 -1.19
C ARG A 285 -5.71 4.38 0.28
N GLU A 286 -6.98 4.09 0.62
CA GLU A 286 -7.45 3.88 1.99
C GLU A 286 -6.63 2.82 2.74
N LEU A 287 -6.50 1.61 2.17
CA LEU A 287 -5.84 0.51 2.83
C LEU A 287 -4.33 0.69 2.98
N SER A 288 -3.69 1.43 2.06
CA SER A 288 -2.26 1.69 2.12
C SER A 288 -1.89 2.78 3.13
N THR A 289 -2.77 3.74 3.38
CA THR A 289 -2.52 4.89 4.26
C THR A 289 -3.08 4.74 5.66
N THR A 290 -3.79 3.65 5.95
CA THR A 290 -4.30 3.35 7.30
C THR A 290 -3.14 3.31 8.32
N PRO A 291 -3.13 4.17 9.37
CA PRO A 291 -2.02 4.21 10.34
C PRO A 291 -1.98 2.98 11.25
N GLU A 292 -3.13 2.49 11.66
CA GLU A 292 -3.31 1.29 12.47
C GLU A 292 -4.72 0.73 12.26
N ALA A 293 -4.85 -0.59 12.26
CA ALA A 293 -6.14 -1.27 12.16
C ALA A 293 -6.20 -2.51 13.05
N SER A 294 -7.40 -2.80 13.56
CA SER A 294 -7.73 -4.02 14.28
C SER A 294 -8.63 -4.89 13.42
N PHE A 295 -8.28 -6.16 13.29
CA PHE A 295 -9.01 -7.15 12.50
C PHE A 295 -9.53 -8.24 13.42
N ARG A 296 -10.84 -8.46 13.44
CA ARG A 296 -11.41 -9.65 14.09
C ARG A 296 -11.30 -10.84 13.15
N ILE A 297 -10.42 -11.79 13.48
CA ILE A 297 -10.20 -13.03 12.72
C ILE A 297 -10.59 -14.21 13.61
N GLY A 298 -11.80 -14.74 13.36
CA GLY A 298 -12.42 -15.74 14.25
C GLY A 298 -12.60 -15.17 15.68
N LYS A 299 -11.99 -15.83 16.68
CA LYS A 299 -12.02 -15.40 18.09
C LYS A 299 -10.86 -14.46 18.46
N ARG A 300 -9.98 -14.13 17.54
CA ARG A 300 -8.78 -13.32 17.80
C ARG A 300 -8.94 -11.92 17.25
N GLU A 301 -8.39 -10.97 17.98
CA GLU A 301 -8.12 -9.63 17.49
C GLU A 301 -6.66 -9.54 17.04
N VAL A 302 -6.45 -9.05 15.81
CA VAL A 302 -5.15 -8.86 15.19
C VAL A 302 -4.96 -7.38 14.96
N ILE A 303 -4.11 -6.75 15.76
CA ILE A 303 -3.76 -5.33 15.59
C ILE A 303 -2.51 -5.24 14.72
N SER A 304 -2.55 -4.37 13.73
CA SER A 304 -1.45 -4.11 12.82
C SER A 304 -1.33 -2.62 12.52
N SER A 305 -0.13 -2.14 12.21
CA SER A 305 0.14 -0.73 11.96
C SER A 305 1.02 -0.55 10.73
N THR A 306 0.97 0.65 10.17
CA THR A 306 1.74 1.03 8.98
C THR A 306 3.25 0.85 9.16
N THR A 307 3.92 0.53 8.08
CA THR A 307 5.39 0.45 8.00
C THR A 307 6.04 1.79 7.61
N ASN A 308 5.24 2.77 7.20
CA ASN A 308 5.69 4.11 6.86
C ASN A 308 5.38 5.08 7.99
N ARG A 309 6.43 5.61 8.65
CA ARG A 309 6.25 6.55 9.75
C ARG A 309 5.61 7.89 9.33
N LEU A 310 5.80 8.30 8.06
CA LEU A 310 5.29 9.56 7.54
C LEU A 310 3.76 9.60 7.49
N ILE A 311 3.07 8.46 7.51
CA ILE A 311 1.59 8.38 7.63
C ILE A 311 1.07 8.97 8.95
N LYS A 312 1.92 9.03 9.97
CA LYS A 312 1.57 9.58 11.30
C LYS A 312 2.08 11.00 11.53
N ASP A 313 2.65 11.57 10.51
CA ASP A 313 3.23 12.90 10.50
C ASP A 313 2.21 13.87 9.90
N GLU A 314 1.77 14.84 10.69
CA GLU A 314 0.72 15.79 10.31
C GLU A 314 1.14 16.75 9.18
N ASP A 315 2.45 16.88 8.96
CA ASP A 315 2.99 17.69 7.86
C ASP A 315 2.88 17.02 6.48
N TRP A 316 2.44 15.76 6.43
CA TRP A 316 2.32 14.99 5.20
C TRP A 316 0.88 14.65 4.86
N ASP A 317 0.45 15.05 3.67
CA ASP A 317 -0.82 14.63 3.06
C ASP A 317 -0.55 13.50 2.06
N ILE A 318 -0.52 12.25 2.57
CA ILE A 318 -0.18 11.05 1.81
C ILE A 318 -1.44 10.29 1.44
N GLU A 319 -1.71 10.16 0.16
CA GLU A 319 -2.87 9.44 -0.37
C GLU A 319 -2.60 7.97 -0.71
N LEU A 320 -1.36 7.60 -1.01
CA LEU A 320 -0.95 6.23 -1.30
C LEU A 320 0.47 6.00 -0.84
N GLN A 321 0.77 4.80 -0.33
CA GLN A 321 2.15 4.45 -0.01
C GLN A 321 2.42 2.95 -0.04
N LYS A 322 3.69 2.61 -0.23
CA LYS A 322 4.21 1.27 0.05
C LYS A 322 5.69 1.31 0.37
N THR A 323 6.09 0.55 1.40
CA THR A 323 7.50 0.39 1.75
C THR A 323 8.01 -1.00 1.39
N GLY A 324 9.31 -1.11 1.14
CA GLY A 324 10.00 -2.36 0.84
C GLY A 324 11.31 -2.51 1.60
N LEU A 325 11.72 -3.75 1.84
CA LEU A 325 13.02 -4.08 2.41
C LEU A 325 13.40 -5.53 2.10
N THR A 326 14.51 -5.72 1.42
CA THR A 326 15.33 -6.94 1.40
C THR A 326 16.80 -6.54 1.47
N THR A 327 17.71 -7.50 1.63
CA THR A 327 19.16 -7.20 1.55
C THR A 327 19.55 -6.66 0.18
N ALA A 328 19.02 -7.25 -0.89
CA ALA A 328 19.33 -6.84 -2.25
C ALA A 328 18.71 -5.48 -2.64
N ALA A 329 17.50 -5.19 -2.16
CA ALA A 329 16.77 -3.96 -2.51
C ALA A 329 17.13 -2.76 -1.64
N GLY A 330 17.75 -2.97 -0.46
CA GLY A 330 17.84 -1.91 0.54
C GLY A 330 16.46 -1.49 1.05
N TYR A 331 16.35 -0.30 1.61
CA TYR A 331 15.06 0.27 2.05
C TYR A 331 14.43 1.07 0.90
N CYS A 332 13.25 0.61 0.45
CA CYS A 332 12.49 1.23 -0.62
C CYS A 332 11.20 1.88 -0.09
N MET A 333 10.73 2.91 -0.77
CA MET A 333 9.45 3.55 -0.52
C MET A 333 8.91 4.16 -1.80
N VAL A 334 7.63 3.97 -2.02
CA VAL A 334 6.85 4.77 -2.96
C VAL A 334 5.70 5.42 -2.20
N MET A 335 5.33 6.63 -2.61
CA MET A 335 4.16 7.32 -2.07
C MET A 335 3.67 8.37 -3.06
N GLN A 336 2.36 8.64 -3.00
CA GLN A 336 1.70 9.79 -3.58
C GLN A 336 1.36 10.74 -2.44
N ALA A 337 1.70 12.01 -2.58
CA ALA A 337 1.41 13.03 -1.58
C ALA A 337 1.19 14.39 -2.22
N HIS A 338 0.40 15.23 -1.55
CA HIS A 338 0.26 16.63 -1.95
C HIS A 338 1.37 17.48 -1.35
N VAL A 339 2.01 18.30 -2.19
CA VAL A 339 3.05 19.26 -1.79
C VAL A 339 2.78 20.57 -2.50
N ASP A 340 2.43 21.61 -1.76
CA ASP A 340 2.13 22.96 -2.28
C ASP A 340 1.15 22.94 -3.47
N GLY A 341 0.08 22.17 -3.32
CA GLY A 341 -0.99 22.05 -4.32
C GLY A 341 -0.67 21.14 -5.50
N LYS A 342 0.54 20.53 -5.57
CA LYS A 342 0.92 19.54 -6.59
C LYS A 342 0.66 18.13 -6.08
N ASN A 343 0.20 17.26 -6.95
CA ASN A 343 0.01 15.84 -6.68
C ASN A 343 1.26 15.07 -7.12
N VAL A 344 2.12 14.70 -6.17
CA VAL A 344 3.48 14.21 -6.46
C VAL A 344 3.63 12.73 -6.11
N ALA A 345 4.09 11.95 -7.08
CA ALA A 345 4.62 10.61 -6.82
C ALA A 345 6.08 10.71 -6.39
N PHE A 346 6.40 10.14 -5.22
CA PHE A 346 7.74 10.04 -4.67
C PHE A 346 8.21 8.59 -4.67
N ILE A 347 9.37 8.34 -5.26
CA ILE A 347 9.98 7.01 -5.32
C ILE A 347 11.40 7.09 -4.76
N PHE A 348 11.71 6.21 -3.79
CA PHE A 348 13.03 6.08 -3.18
C PHE A 348 13.42 4.61 -3.18
N LEU A 349 14.52 4.27 -3.87
CA LEU A 349 15.04 2.90 -3.95
C LEU A 349 16.44 2.83 -3.33
N ASP A 350 16.72 1.71 -2.67
CA ASP A 350 18.00 1.38 -2.06
C ASP A 350 18.51 2.45 -1.09
N SER A 351 17.68 2.92 -0.17
CA SER A 351 18.15 3.71 0.96
C SER A 351 18.90 2.84 1.98
N PRO A 352 19.90 3.36 2.70
CA PRO A 352 20.71 2.57 3.64
C PRO A 352 19.91 2.14 4.88
N ASN A 353 18.89 2.89 5.28
CA ASN A 353 18.03 2.57 6.41
C ASN A 353 16.69 3.32 6.33
N LYS A 354 15.74 2.93 7.19
CA LYS A 354 14.40 3.53 7.20
C LYS A 354 14.35 5.02 7.56
N TYR A 355 15.35 5.51 8.32
CA TYR A 355 15.41 6.92 8.70
C TYR A 355 15.98 7.76 7.56
N ALA A 356 17.04 7.28 6.91
CA ALA A 356 17.60 7.91 5.73
C ALA A 356 16.55 8.10 4.63
N ARG A 357 15.77 7.04 4.35
CA ARG A 357 14.67 7.09 3.39
C ARG A 357 13.62 8.16 3.72
N ALA A 358 13.23 8.27 4.99
CA ALA A 358 12.27 9.28 5.41
C ALA A 358 12.88 10.70 5.36
N ASN A 359 14.16 10.84 5.73
CA ASN A 359 14.86 12.13 5.62
C ASN A 359 15.04 12.54 4.15
N ASP A 360 15.25 11.59 3.23
CA ASP A 360 15.28 11.88 1.80
C ASP A 360 13.94 12.45 1.31
N ALA A 361 12.82 11.89 1.80
CA ALA A 361 11.49 12.42 1.48
C ALA A 361 11.30 13.84 2.00
N GLU A 362 11.71 14.15 3.24
CA GLU A 362 11.64 15.49 3.82
C GLU A 362 12.50 16.51 3.05
N LYS A 363 13.73 16.12 2.69
CA LYS A 363 14.62 16.97 1.89
C LYS A 363 14.01 17.32 0.54
N LEU A 364 13.46 16.29 -0.12
CA LEU A 364 12.88 16.44 -1.45
C LEU A 364 11.61 17.27 -1.40
N ARG A 365 10.72 17.05 -0.41
CA ARG A 365 9.56 17.90 -0.17
C ARG A 365 9.97 19.37 0.02
N SER A 366 10.93 19.62 0.92
CA SER A 366 11.42 20.96 1.19
C SER A 366 12.07 21.63 -0.04
N TYR A 367 12.71 20.86 -0.90
CA TYR A 367 13.25 21.37 -2.16
C TYR A 367 12.12 21.78 -3.11
N LEU A 368 11.11 20.93 -3.31
CA LEU A 368 9.98 21.22 -4.19
C LEU A 368 9.17 22.43 -3.71
N SER A 369 8.99 22.59 -2.39
CA SER A 369 8.30 23.76 -1.83
C SER A 369 9.04 25.10 -2.10
N ARG A 370 10.37 25.10 -2.09
CA ARG A 370 11.15 26.32 -2.40
C ARG A 370 11.08 26.68 -3.89
N GLU A 371 11.15 25.69 -4.75
CA GLU A 371 11.04 25.87 -6.21
C GLU A 371 9.69 26.48 -6.60
N SER A 372 8.59 26.05 -5.94
CA SER A 372 7.25 26.62 -6.18
C SER A 372 7.17 28.10 -5.81
N VAL A 373 7.83 28.53 -4.73
CA VAL A 373 7.86 29.94 -4.30
C VAL A 373 8.66 30.80 -5.29
N VAL A 374 9.78 30.28 -5.82
CA VAL A 374 10.60 31.01 -6.79
C VAL A 374 9.89 31.17 -8.13
N ALA A 375 9.11 30.17 -8.55
CA ALA A 375 8.34 30.21 -9.81
C ALA A 375 7.10 31.12 -9.74
N SER A 376 6.65 31.48 -8.51
CA SER A 376 5.46 32.32 -8.26
C SER A 376 5.78 33.82 -8.14
N ASN A 377 7.07 34.19 -8.04
CA ASN A 377 7.58 35.56 -7.97
C ASN A 377 8.21 35.98 -9.30
#